data_05efa740a95ef6925a9d3eb22da0af20
#
_entry.id   05efa740a95ef6925a9d3eb22da0af20
#
_cell.length_a   1.000
_cell.length_b   1.000
_cell.length_c   1.000
_cell.angle_alpha   90.00
_cell.angle_beta   90.00
_cell.angle_gamma   90.00
#
_symmetry.space_group_name_H-M   'P 1'
#
loop_
_entity.id
_entity.type
_entity.pdbx_description
1 polymer ?
#
loop_
_entity_poly.entity_id
_entity_poly.type
_entity_poly.pdbx_seq_one_letter_code
_entity_poly.pdbx_strand_id
1 'polypeptide(L)'
;MVKYATDITAQAVARQKAERARGLIESVAAGSEEMSASIREISQTMTKSKETAVMATGRVEAADQQAMKLNTAAQAMSGIVQLIGDITGQINLLALNATIESARAGEAGRGFAVVAAEVKNLANQAKQATDTISGEIGALNTVASDVVSSLMAIKAAIGNVNEFITSTAAAVEEQSIVTSDMSSNMQRASAELA
;
A
#
# COMPACT_ATOMS: atom_id res chain seq x y z
N MET A 1 21.74 -69.27 43.71
CA MET A 1 20.68 -68.22 43.83
C MET A 1 21.12 -66.85 43.36
N VAL A 2 22.35 -66.38 43.57
CA VAL A 2 22.81 -65.03 43.26
C VAL A 2 22.92 -64.72 41.75
N LYS A 3 23.27 -65.68 40.86
CA LYS A 3 23.40 -65.51 39.43
C LYS A 3 22.06 -65.15 38.74
N TYR A 4 20.94 -65.74 39.15
CA TYR A 4 19.63 -65.50 38.62
C TYR A 4 19.09 -64.11 38.98
N ALA A 5 19.42 -63.59 40.18
CA ALA A 5 19.00 -62.26 40.59
C ALA A 5 19.70 -61.15 39.78
N THR A 6 20.95 -61.34 39.35
CA THR A 6 21.73 -60.38 38.55
C THR A 6 21.21 -60.28 37.15
N ASP A 7 20.85 -61.42 36.50
CA ASP A 7 20.29 -61.43 35.12
C ASP A 7 18.90 -60.82 35.08
N ILE A 8 18.01 -61.03 36.05
CA ILE A 8 16.70 -60.41 36.16
C ILE A 8 16.81 -58.90 36.32
N THR A 9 17.82 -58.40 37.09
CA THR A 9 18.03 -56.96 37.26
C THR A 9 18.46 -56.28 35.94
N ALA A 10 19.36 -56.90 35.18
CA ALA A 10 19.79 -56.38 33.87
C ALA A 10 18.61 -56.33 32.85
N GLN A 11 17.81 -57.41 32.81
CA GLN A 11 16.61 -57.45 31.97
C GLN A 11 15.57 -56.41 32.38
N ALA A 12 15.32 -56.18 33.65
CA ALA A 12 14.39 -55.18 34.15
C ALA A 12 14.85 -53.76 33.79
N VAL A 13 16.15 -53.46 33.92
CA VAL A 13 16.73 -52.17 33.52
C VAL A 13 16.64 -51.96 32.00
N ALA A 14 16.94 -53.01 31.21
CA ALA A 14 16.82 -52.92 29.74
C ALA A 14 15.38 -52.67 29.31
N ARG A 15 14.41 -53.40 29.92
CA ARG A 15 12.99 -53.20 29.65
C ARG A 15 12.52 -51.77 30.00
N GLN A 16 12.91 -51.25 31.14
CA GLN A 16 12.59 -49.89 31.56
C GLN A 16 13.15 -48.82 30.59
N LYS A 17 14.37 -49.03 30.08
CA LYS A 17 14.98 -48.16 29.07
C LYS A 17 14.20 -48.21 27.74
N ALA A 18 13.79 -49.41 27.30
CA ALA A 18 13.00 -49.59 26.09
C ALA A 18 11.62 -48.93 26.21
N GLU A 19 10.93 -49.07 27.34
CA GLU A 19 9.65 -48.41 27.61
C GLU A 19 9.76 -46.89 27.60
N ARG A 20 10.83 -46.32 28.19
CA ARG A 20 11.11 -44.89 28.14
C ARG A 20 11.41 -44.41 26.72
N ALA A 21 12.22 -45.17 25.96
CA ALA A 21 12.51 -44.85 24.57
C ALA A 21 11.24 -44.85 23.71
N ARG A 22 10.35 -45.85 23.91
CA ARG A 22 9.04 -45.88 23.23
C ARG A 22 8.22 -44.62 23.53
N GLY A 23 8.09 -44.24 24.79
CA GLY A 23 7.33 -43.03 25.17
C GLY A 23 7.92 -41.74 24.56
N LEU A 24 9.25 -41.66 24.43
CA LEU A 24 9.89 -40.53 23.75
C LEU A 24 9.59 -40.53 22.23
N ILE A 25 9.66 -41.69 21.58
CA ILE A 25 9.37 -41.86 20.15
C ILE A 25 7.91 -41.47 19.86
N GLU A 26 6.97 -41.94 20.68
CA GLU A 26 5.54 -41.59 20.55
C GLU A 26 5.30 -40.08 20.68
N SER A 27 5.97 -39.45 21.68
CA SER A 27 5.87 -38.01 21.89
C SER A 27 6.45 -37.21 20.72
N VAL A 28 7.59 -37.61 20.16
CA VAL A 28 8.20 -36.96 19.00
C VAL A 28 7.38 -37.19 17.74
N ALA A 29 6.82 -38.39 17.57
CA ALA A 29 5.93 -38.68 16.44
C ALA A 29 4.67 -37.79 16.46
N ALA A 30 4.01 -37.67 17.63
CA ALA A 30 2.88 -36.78 17.80
C ALA A 30 3.23 -35.30 17.53
N GLY A 31 4.39 -34.83 18.03
CA GLY A 31 4.88 -33.49 17.73
C GLY A 31 5.18 -33.26 16.24
N SER A 32 5.65 -34.31 15.53
CA SER A 32 5.89 -34.21 14.07
C SER A 32 4.57 -34.11 13.28
N GLU A 33 3.52 -34.80 13.72
CA GLU A 33 2.20 -34.69 13.10
C GLU A 33 1.60 -33.29 13.30
N GLU A 34 1.70 -32.75 14.53
CA GLU A 34 1.26 -31.38 14.84
C GLU A 34 2.04 -30.33 14.01
N MET A 35 3.37 -30.51 13.91
CA MET A 35 4.23 -29.66 13.08
C MET A 35 3.82 -29.73 11.59
N SER A 36 3.53 -30.91 11.07
CA SER A 36 3.06 -31.09 9.70
C SER A 36 1.72 -30.39 9.44
N ALA A 37 0.82 -30.36 10.43
CA ALA A 37 -0.42 -29.61 10.34
C ALA A 37 -0.17 -28.10 10.33
N SER A 38 0.70 -27.59 11.21
CA SER A 38 1.10 -26.20 11.29
C SER A 38 1.77 -25.73 9.99
N ILE A 39 2.67 -26.52 9.42
CA ILE A 39 3.33 -26.23 8.14
C ILE A 39 2.31 -26.05 7.01
N ARG A 40 1.29 -26.90 6.95
CA ARG A 40 0.22 -26.77 5.96
C ARG A 40 -0.59 -25.50 6.15
N GLU A 41 -0.92 -25.13 7.37
CA GLU A 41 -1.63 -23.89 7.68
C GLU A 41 -0.82 -22.64 7.30
N ILE A 42 0.49 -22.64 7.63
CA ILE A 42 1.40 -21.55 7.23
C ILE A 42 1.46 -21.45 5.70
N SER A 43 1.59 -22.56 4.98
CA SER A 43 1.62 -22.57 3.52
C SER A 43 0.34 -21.99 2.89
N GLN A 44 -0.83 -22.33 3.44
CA GLN A 44 -2.11 -21.76 3.00
C GLN A 44 -2.16 -20.24 3.29
N THR A 45 -1.68 -19.84 4.45
CA THR A 45 -1.63 -18.42 4.85
C THR A 45 -0.69 -17.62 3.94
N MET A 46 0.45 -18.19 3.56
CA MET A 46 1.39 -17.59 2.60
C MET A 46 0.73 -17.40 1.23
N THR A 47 -0.03 -18.39 0.74
CA THR A 47 -0.75 -18.27 -0.52
C THR A 47 -1.77 -17.13 -0.48
N LYS A 48 -2.58 -17.03 0.57
CA LYS A 48 -3.54 -15.93 0.77
C LYS A 48 -2.85 -14.57 0.89
N SER A 49 -1.70 -14.52 1.58
CA SER A 49 -0.91 -13.30 1.73
C SER A 49 -0.39 -12.82 0.39
N LYS A 50 0.08 -13.74 -0.46
CA LYS A 50 0.54 -13.43 -1.82
C LYS A 50 -0.60 -12.87 -2.69
N GLU A 51 -1.77 -13.49 -2.66
CA GLU A 51 -2.96 -13.00 -3.37
C GLU A 51 -3.34 -11.59 -2.90
N THR A 52 -3.32 -11.35 -1.59
CA THR A 52 -3.60 -10.05 -1.01
C THR A 52 -2.59 -8.99 -1.46
N ALA A 53 -1.30 -9.32 -1.49
CA ALA A 53 -0.25 -8.42 -1.95
C ALA A 53 -0.41 -8.08 -3.45
N VAL A 54 -0.78 -9.05 -4.28
CA VAL A 54 -1.08 -8.81 -5.71
C VAL A 54 -2.28 -7.89 -5.88
N MET A 55 -3.37 -8.12 -5.13
CA MET A 55 -4.53 -7.23 -5.14
C MET A 55 -4.19 -5.81 -4.66
N ALA A 56 -3.38 -5.69 -3.62
CA ALA A 56 -2.92 -4.40 -3.11
C ALA A 56 -2.10 -3.65 -4.16
N THR A 57 -1.20 -4.33 -4.86
CA THR A 57 -0.44 -3.75 -5.99
C THR A 57 -1.37 -3.20 -7.07
N GLY A 58 -2.36 -3.97 -7.49
CA GLY A 58 -3.33 -3.52 -8.50
C GLY A 58 -4.15 -2.29 -8.05
N ARG A 59 -4.49 -2.22 -6.75
CA ARG A 59 -5.19 -1.04 -6.19
C ARG A 59 -4.29 0.20 -6.16
N VAL A 60 -3.01 0.04 -5.83
CA VAL A 60 -2.03 1.13 -5.86
C VAL A 60 -1.85 1.65 -7.29
N GLU A 61 -1.73 0.77 -8.27
CA GLU A 61 -1.62 1.15 -9.68
C GLU A 61 -2.87 1.89 -10.19
N ALA A 62 -4.05 1.44 -9.80
CA ALA A 62 -5.29 2.16 -10.12
C ALA A 62 -5.35 3.54 -9.48
N ALA A 63 -4.91 3.68 -8.22
CA ALA A 63 -4.85 4.96 -7.52
C ALA A 63 -3.81 5.92 -8.15
N ASP A 64 -2.67 5.40 -8.58
CA ASP A 64 -1.64 6.16 -9.30
C ASP A 64 -2.19 6.74 -10.61
N GLN A 65 -2.89 5.92 -11.41
CA GLN A 65 -3.56 6.39 -12.61
C GLN A 65 -4.61 7.48 -12.34
N GLN A 66 -5.32 7.39 -11.23
CA GLN A 66 -6.29 8.42 -10.81
C GLN A 66 -5.58 9.74 -10.44
N ALA A 67 -4.47 9.66 -9.70
CA ALA A 67 -3.67 10.82 -9.34
C ALA A 67 -3.08 11.50 -10.58
N MET A 68 -2.62 10.74 -11.57
CA MET A 68 -2.15 11.28 -12.86
C MET A 68 -3.27 11.99 -13.63
N LYS A 69 -4.48 11.43 -13.65
CA LYS A 69 -5.65 12.08 -14.27
C LYS A 69 -6.01 13.38 -13.56
N LEU A 70 -5.94 13.39 -12.22
CA LEU A 70 -6.18 14.59 -11.42
C LEU A 70 -5.18 15.70 -11.77
N ASN A 71 -3.90 15.36 -11.85
CA ASN A 71 -2.85 16.30 -12.26
C ASN A 71 -3.11 16.87 -13.67
N THR A 72 -3.48 16.03 -14.62
CA THR A 72 -3.82 16.47 -16.00
C THR A 72 -5.01 17.41 -16.00
N ALA A 73 -6.06 17.11 -15.23
CA ALA A 73 -7.23 17.97 -15.10
C ALA A 73 -6.87 19.32 -14.45
N ALA A 74 -6.05 19.33 -13.40
CA ALA A 74 -5.59 20.54 -12.76
C ALA A 74 -4.76 21.43 -13.71
N GLN A 75 -3.90 20.83 -14.54
CA GLN A 75 -3.16 21.55 -15.57
C GLN A 75 -4.09 22.20 -16.61
N ALA A 76 -5.11 21.46 -17.06
CA ALA A 76 -6.11 21.99 -17.98
C ALA A 76 -6.89 23.18 -17.36
N MET A 77 -7.29 23.04 -16.09
CA MET A 77 -7.95 24.13 -15.34
C MET A 77 -7.03 25.35 -15.19
N SER A 78 -5.73 25.16 -14.95
CA SER A 78 -4.76 26.26 -14.90
C SER A 78 -4.73 27.04 -16.21
N GLY A 79 -4.76 26.35 -17.36
CA GLY A 79 -4.81 27.00 -18.66
C GLY A 79 -6.11 27.82 -18.89
N ILE A 80 -7.25 27.30 -18.41
CA ILE A 80 -8.53 28.02 -18.50
C ILE A 80 -8.50 29.28 -17.60
N VAL A 81 -8.00 29.16 -16.37
CA VAL A 81 -7.91 30.30 -15.43
C VAL A 81 -6.98 31.38 -15.98
N GLN A 82 -5.85 30.99 -16.58
CA GLN A 82 -4.97 31.93 -17.26
C GLN A 82 -5.69 32.69 -18.38
N LEU A 83 -6.44 31.99 -19.23
CA LEU A 83 -7.24 32.60 -20.32
C LEU A 83 -8.27 33.58 -19.73
N ILE A 84 -8.97 33.23 -18.66
CA ILE A 84 -9.93 34.13 -18.01
C ILE A 84 -9.21 35.36 -17.45
N GLY A 85 -8.03 35.20 -16.87
CA GLY A 85 -7.16 36.28 -16.39
C GLY A 85 -6.78 37.25 -17.52
N ASP A 86 -6.41 36.74 -18.68
CA ASP A 86 -6.08 37.54 -19.86
C ASP A 86 -7.31 38.30 -20.38
N ILE A 87 -8.48 37.67 -20.44
CA ILE A 87 -9.74 38.29 -20.82
C ILE A 87 -10.12 39.40 -19.84
N THR A 88 -10.03 39.16 -18.54
CA THR A 88 -10.34 40.19 -17.54
C THR A 88 -9.39 41.38 -17.60
N GLY A 89 -8.10 41.11 -17.91
CA GLY A 89 -7.12 42.17 -18.20
C GLY A 89 -7.53 43.03 -19.41
N GLN A 90 -7.99 42.40 -20.51
CA GLN A 90 -8.50 43.12 -21.70
C GLN A 90 -9.73 43.92 -21.37
N ILE A 91 -10.69 43.36 -20.61
CA ILE A 91 -11.90 44.08 -20.18
C ILE A 91 -11.54 45.31 -19.34
N ASN A 92 -10.59 45.17 -18.42
CA ASN A 92 -10.11 46.29 -17.61
C ASN A 92 -9.50 47.43 -18.47
N LEU A 93 -8.72 47.07 -19.51
CA LEU A 93 -8.16 48.05 -20.44
C LEU A 93 -9.26 48.72 -21.29
N LEU A 94 -10.26 47.97 -21.76
CA LEU A 94 -11.40 48.53 -22.47
C LEU A 94 -12.20 49.49 -21.58
N ALA A 95 -12.45 49.12 -20.33
CA ALA A 95 -13.13 49.98 -19.37
C ALA A 95 -12.34 51.25 -19.06
N LEU A 96 -11.01 51.15 -18.97
CA LEU A 96 -10.14 52.31 -18.82
C LEU A 96 -10.21 53.26 -20.00
N ASN A 97 -10.15 52.73 -21.24
CA ASN A 97 -10.30 53.51 -22.47
C ASN A 97 -11.67 54.20 -22.54
N ALA A 98 -12.75 53.47 -22.18
CA ALA A 98 -14.09 54.04 -22.11
C ALA A 98 -14.20 55.14 -21.06
N THR A 99 -13.53 55.01 -19.91
CA THR A 99 -13.46 56.05 -18.88
C THR A 99 -12.77 57.32 -19.41
N ILE A 100 -11.68 57.17 -20.13
CA ILE A 100 -10.92 58.30 -20.72
C ILE A 100 -11.79 59.03 -21.76
N GLU A 101 -12.44 58.29 -22.66
CA GLU A 101 -13.26 58.91 -23.73
C GLU A 101 -14.54 59.52 -23.15
N SER A 102 -15.13 58.96 -22.11
CA SER A 102 -16.26 59.57 -21.38
C SER A 102 -15.87 60.89 -20.72
N ALA A 103 -14.66 61.00 -20.14
CA ALA A 103 -14.16 62.26 -19.60
C ALA A 103 -13.91 63.29 -20.68
N ARG A 104 -13.46 62.85 -21.85
CA ARG A 104 -13.25 63.72 -23.03
C ARG A 104 -14.54 64.28 -23.61
N ALA A 105 -15.66 63.55 -23.50
CA ALA A 105 -16.99 64.02 -23.95
C ALA A 105 -17.66 65.00 -22.96
N GLY A 106 -17.07 65.29 -21.81
CA GLY A 106 -17.61 66.23 -20.84
C GLY A 106 -18.99 65.84 -20.28
N GLU A 107 -19.92 66.79 -20.19
CA GLU A 107 -21.26 66.54 -19.65
C GLU A 107 -22.06 65.43 -20.42
N ALA A 108 -21.87 65.29 -21.73
CA ALA A 108 -22.49 64.28 -22.52
C ALA A 108 -21.98 62.84 -22.18
N GLY A 109 -20.78 62.71 -21.63
CA GLY A 109 -20.15 61.43 -21.28
C GLY A 109 -20.48 60.91 -19.88
N ARG A 110 -21.16 61.65 -19.00
CA ARG A 110 -21.38 61.27 -17.57
C ARG A 110 -22.00 59.90 -17.38
N GLY A 111 -23.01 59.54 -18.16
CA GLY A 111 -23.67 58.23 -18.07
C GLY A 111 -22.72 57.08 -18.46
N PHE A 112 -21.92 57.31 -19.52
CA PHE A 112 -20.92 56.33 -19.96
C PHE A 112 -19.77 56.15 -18.93
N ALA A 113 -19.36 57.23 -18.24
CA ALA A 113 -18.32 57.16 -17.20
C ALA A 113 -18.73 56.25 -16.04
N VAL A 114 -20.03 56.30 -15.64
CA VAL A 114 -20.54 55.38 -14.55
C VAL A 114 -20.48 53.92 -15.00
N VAL A 115 -20.91 53.62 -16.23
CA VAL A 115 -20.87 52.25 -16.76
C VAL A 115 -19.43 51.77 -16.89
N ALA A 116 -18.52 52.59 -17.39
CA ALA A 116 -17.10 52.25 -17.51
C ALA A 116 -16.45 51.97 -16.16
N ALA A 117 -16.78 52.76 -15.13
CA ALA A 117 -16.30 52.51 -13.75
C ALA A 117 -16.82 51.21 -13.19
N GLU A 118 -18.08 50.85 -13.43
CA GLU A 118 -18.66 49.57 -12.99
C GLU A 118 -18.04 48.38 -13.71
N VAL A 119 -17.85 48.44 -15.05
CA VAL A 119 -17.14 47.39 -15.81
C VAL A 119 -15.72 47.20 -15.32
N LYS A 120 -15.00 48.28 -14.99
CA LYS A 120 -13.67 48.21 -14.41
C LYS A 120 -13.69 47.52 -13.05
N ASN A 121 -14.67 47.82 -12.20
CA ASN A 121 -14.82 47.19 -10.90
C ASN A 121 -15.08 45.69 -11.04
N LEU A 122 -15.99 45.28 -11.93
CA LEU A 122 -16.28 43.88 -12.24
C LEU A 122 -15.04 43.15 -12.77
N ALA A 123 -14.27 43.75 -13.66
CA ALA A 123 -13.03 43.19 -14.17
C ALA A 123 -12.00 42.94 -13.03
N ASN A 124 -11.88 43.89 -12.10
CA ASN A 124 -11.00 43.71 -10.95
C ASN A 124 -11.45 42.58 -10.00
N GLN A 125 -12.78 42.48 -9.77
CA GLN A 125 -13.34 41.40 -8.98
C GLN A 125 -13.12 40.02 -9.64
N ALA A 126 -13.34 39.96 -10.96
CA ALA A 126 -13.07 38.73 -11.74
C ALA A 126 -11.60 38.36 -11.72
N LYS A 127 -10.68 39.32 -11.78
CA LYS A 127 -9.25 39.07 -11.65
C LYS A 127 -8.90 38.48 -10.25
N GLN A 128 -9.42 39.06 -9.19
CA GLN A 128 -9.19 38.53 -7.82
C GLN A 128 -9.72 37.10 -7.67
N ALA A 129 -10.89 36.80 -8.25
CA ALA A 129 -11.43 35.46 -8.24
C ALA A 129 -10.53 34.47 -9.00
N THR A 130 -10.02 34.85 -10.18
CA THR A 130 -9.09 34.01 -10.94
C THR A 130 -7.77 33.81 -10.24
N ASP A 131 -7.21 34.82 -9.57
CA ASP A 131 -5.99 34.71 -8.80
C ASP A 131 -6.18 33.74 -7.61
N THR A 132 -7.34 33.77 -6.94
CA THR A 132 -7.70 32.80 -5.88
C THR A 132 -7.81 31.39 -6.43
N ILE A 133 -8.53 31.19 -7.53
CA ILE A 133 -8.68 29.86 -8.16
C ILE A 133 -7.32 29.33 -8.61
N SER A 134 -6.44 30.18 -9.14
CA SER A 134 -5.08 29.77 -9.51
C SER A 134 -4.28 29.26 -8.31
N GLY A 135 -4.42 29.90 -7.16
CA GLY A 135 -3.83 29.44 -5.90
C GLY A 135 -4.35 28.07 -5.48
N GLU A 136 -5.67 27.86 -5.54
CA GLU A 136 -6.30 26.57 -5.20
C GLU A 136 -5.86 25.44 -6.15
N ILE A 137 -5.74 25.73 -7.46
CA ILE A 137 -5.21 24.74 -8.42
C ILE A 137 -3.75 24.41 -8.12
N GLY A 138 -2.93 25.41 -7.73
CA GLY A 138 -1.56 25.18 -7.30
C GLY A 138 -1.48 24.25 -6.08
N ALA A 139 -2.31 24.48 -5.06
CA ALA A 139 -2.42 23.62 -3.89
C ALA A 139 -2.86 22.20 -4.26
N LEU A 140 -3.82 22.07 -5.16
CA LEU A 140 -4.32 20.78 -5.65
C LEU A 140 -3.23 19.98 -6.38
N ASN A 141 -2.38 20.62 -7.18
CA ASN A 141 -1.24 20.00 -7.83
C ASN A 141 -0.21 19.48 -6.80
N THR A 142 0.04 20.25 -5.74
CA THR A 142 0.91 19.83 -4.65
C THR A 142 0.37 18.56 -3.98
N VAL A 143 -0.92 18.57 -3.60
CA VAL A 143 -1.58 17.41 -2.99
C VAL A 143 -1.53 16.18 -3.92
N ALA A 144 -1.77 16.36 -5.22
CA ALA A 144 -1.69 15.26 -6.18
C ALA A 144 -0.29 14.65 -6.25
N SER A 145 0.76 15.50 -6.22
CA SER A 145 2.15 15.05 -6.17
C SER A 145 2.49 14.29 -4.90
N ASP A 146 2.01 14.75 -3.74
CA ASP A 146 2.21 14.09 -2.45
C ASP A 146 1.51 12.72 -2.42
N VAL A 147 0.31 12.62 -3.02
CA VAL A 147 -0.39 11.34 -3.19
C VAL A 147 0.44 10.37 -4.02
N VAL A 148 0.97 10.78 -5.17
CA VAL A 148 1.84 9.94 -6.02
C VAL A 148 3.06 9.46 -5.25
N SER A 149 3.72 10.34 -4.50
CA SER A 149 4.87 9.99 -3.66
C SER A 149 4.51 8.95 -2.60
N SER A 150 3.36 9.11 -1.94
CA SER A 150 2.84 8.16 -0.95
C SER A 150 2.53 6.80 -1.57
N LEU A 151 1.94 6.77 -2.76
CA LEU A 151 1.65 5.53 -3.49
C LEU A 151 2.92 4.78 -3.88
N MET A 152 4.00 5.49 -4.26
CA MET A 152 5.31 4.87 -4.52
C MET A 152 5.88 4.21 -3.25
N ALA A 153 5.77 4.87 -2.10
CA ALA A 153 6.21 4.29 -0.82
C ALA A 153 5.40 3.04 -0.45
N ILE A 154 4.08 3.06 -0.66
CA ILE A 154 3.22 1.88 -0.46
C ILE A 154 3.61 0.74 -1.41
N LYS A 155 3.88 1.04 -2.69
CA LYS A 155 4.32 0.04 -3.68
C LYS A 155 5.63 -0.62 -3.27
N ALA A 156 6.59 0.15 -2.77
CA ALA A 156 7.85 -0.36 -2.23
C ALA A 156 7.61 -1.27 -1.01
N ALA A 157 6.74 -0.88 -0.08
CA ALA A 157 6.40 -1.69 1.08
C ALA A 157 5.75 -3.03 0.69
N ILE A 158 4.86 -3.02 -0.32
CA ILE A 158 4.27 -4.26 -0.86
C ILE A 158 5.35 -5.15 -1.51
N GLY A 159 6.34 -4.55 -2.18
CA GLY A 159 7.51 -5.25 -2.70
C GLY A 159 8.24 -6.03 -1.60
N ASN A 160 8.55 -5.38 -0.48
CA ASN A 160 9.18 -6.01 0.67
C ASN A 160 8.32 -7.15 1.26
N VAL A 161 6.99 -6.95 1.33
CA VAL A 161 6.06 -8.01 1.78
C VAL A 161 6.13 -9.23 0.85
N ASN A 162 6.21 -9.03 -0.46
CA ASN A 162 6.37 -10.14 -1.42
C ASN A 162 7.70 -10.90 -1.23
N GLU A 163 8.79 -10.20 -0.92
CA GLU A 163 10.09 -10.83 -0.60
C GLU A 163 9.99 -11.67 0.68
N PHE A 164 9.35 -11.15 1.73
CA PHE A 164 9.11 -11.89 2.97
C PHE A 164 8.25 -13.13 2.75
N ILE A 165 7.19 -13.03 1.95
CA ILE A 165 6.35 -14.18 1.58
C ILE A 165 7.19 -15.26 0.87
N THR A 166 8.03 -14.87 -0.06
CA THR A 166 8.89 -15.79 -0.81
C THR A 166 9.92 -16.48 0.10
N SER A 167 10.57 -15.70 0.95
CA SER A 167 11.55 -16.23 1.92
C SER A 167 10.89 -17.17 2.94
N THR A 168 9.72 -16.79 3.46
CA THR A 168 8.96 -17.63 4.40
C THR A 168 8.49 -18.92 3.74
N ALA A 169 8.04 -18.86 2.47
CA ALA A 169 7.64 -20.07 1.74
C ALA A 169 8.80 -21.06 1.57
N ALA A 170 10.01 -20.58 1.28
CA ALA A 170 11.21 -21.42 1.21
C ALA A 170 11.54 -22.07 2.56
N ALA A 171 11.48 -21.31 3.66
CA ALA A 171 11.70 -21.84 5.00
C ALA A 171 10.65 -22.90 5.41
N VAL A 172 9.40 -22.70 5.01
CA VAL A 172 8.29 -23.65 5.24
C VAL A 172 8.52 -24.95 4.47
N GLU A 173 9.03 -24.87 3.23
CA GLU A 173 9.37 -26.05 2.44
C GLU A 173 10.51 -26.85 3.07
N GLU A 174 11.55 -26.16 3.55
CA GLU A 174 12.65 -26.80 4.29
C GLU A 174 12.15 -27.46 5.58
N GLN A 175 11.30 -26.79 6.35
CA GLN A 175 10.67 -27.36 7.55
C GLN A 175 9.83 -28.59 7.23
N SER A 176 9.14 -28.61 6.08
CA SER A 176 8.36 -29.77 5.64
C SER A 176 9.24 -31.00 5.41
N ILE A 177 10.40 -30.82 4.79
CA ILE A 177 11.37 -31.89 4.56
C ILE A 177 11.88 -32.43 5.90
N VAL A 178 12.33 -31.55 6.79
CA VAL A 178 12.85 -31.94 8.11
C VAL A 178 11.80 -32.68 8.93
N THR A 179 10.55 -32.23 8.90
CA THR A 179 9.45 -32.88 9.63
C THR A 179 9.12 -34.25 9.05
N SER A 180 9.17 -34.41 7.73
CA SER A 180 9.00 -35.69 7.06
C SER A 180 10.11 -36.68 7.44
N ASP A 181 11.37 -36.22 7.45
CA ASP A 181 12.50 -37.04 7.85
C ASP A 181 12.41 -37.44 9.34
N MET A 182 11.96 -36.52 10.20
CA MET A 182 11.72 -36.80 11.62
C MET A 182 10.67 -37.91 11.78
N SER A 183 9.54 -37.81 11.07
CA SER A 183 8.49 -38.84 11.10
C SER A 183 9.02 -40.20 10.65
N SER A 184 9.79 -40.24 9.55
CA SER A 184 10.40 -41.46 9.03
C SER A 184 11.39 -42.09 10.04
N ASN A 185 12.25 -41.26 10.66
CA ASN A 185 13.19 -41.71 11.67
C ASN A 185 12.49 -42.26 12.93
N MET A 186 11.36 -41.65 13.36
CA MET A 186 10.57 -42.15 14.47
C MET A 186 9.93 -43.51 14.17
N GLN A 187 9.42 -43.69 12.96
CA GLN A 187 8.89 -45.00 12.52
C GLN A 187 9.95 -46.09 12.53
N ARG A 188 11.17 -45.79 12.03
CA ARG A 188 12.29 -46.73 12.07
C ARG A 188 12.71 -47.06 13.50
N ALA A 189 12.86 -46.02 14.34
CA ALA A 189 13.24 -46.24 15.76
C ALA A 189 12.16 -47.05 16.52
N SER A 190 10.88 -46.83 16.21
CA SER A 190 9.80 -47.63 16.80
C SER A 190 9.85 -49.10 16.35
N ALA A 191 10.21 -49.37 15.10
CA ALA A 191 10.36 -50.72 14.58
C ALA A 191 11.54 -51.48 15.19
N GLU A 192 12.65 -50.80 15.54
CA GLU A 192 13.83 -51.39 16.21
C GLU A 192 13.57 -51.75 17.69
N LEU A 193 12.56 -51.12 18.31
CA LEU A 193 12.17 -51.40 19.71
C LEU A 193 11.00 -52.41 19.83
N ALA A 194 10.47 -52.86 18.74
CA ALA A 194 9.37 -53.84 18.70
C ALA A 194 9.90 -55.28 18.78
#